data_773612362ad02c46c56a83fc4cfe318b
#
_entry.id   773612362ad02c46c56a83fc4cfe318b
#
_cell.length_a   1.000
_cell.length_b   1.000
_cell.length_c   1.000
_cell.angle_alpha   90.00
_cell.angle_beta   90.00
_cell.angle_gamma   90.00
#
_symmetry.space_group_name_H-M   'P 1'
#
loop_
_entity.id
_entity.type
_entity.pdbx_description
1 polymer ?
#
loop_
_entity_poly.entity_id
_entity_poly.type
_entity_poly.pdbx_seq_one_letter_code
_entity_poly.pdbx_strand_id
1 'polypeptide(L)'
;MQTFKLQVEDLIGRTISDTDGLNDMLNATAREVSDILPKDVLLRNATVHSITSNSYDVSDKRILSVSRDSYYATEIPYGQHGRATDSGSIYFADTAQKRDPVFYLKGKLLVIQPEPTSSENGEVIKYDYPSSIDHGDTSISDFPSGAEYAVVLGAAAKFMFKLASEDQSNEDIELATNTAGFAAQLKQEYEKELQRLTQQK
;
A
#
# COMPACT_ATOMS: atom_id res chain seq x y z
N MET A 1 -24.40 -5.32 -4.19
CA MET A 1 -23.06 -5.85 -4.53
C MET A 1 -22.88 -7.18 -3.83
N GLN A 2 -22.11 -8.10 -4.40
CA GLN A 2 -21.76 -9.35 -3.71
C GLN A 2 -20.66 -9.07 -2.66
N THR A 3 -20.66 -9.86 -1.58
CA THR A 3 -19.57 -9.82 -0.59
C THR A 3 -18.27 -10.34 -1.18
N PHE A 4 -17.14 -9.97 -0.61
CA PHE A 4 -15.83 -10.46 -1.07
C PHE A 4 -15.74 -11.99 -1.02
N LYS A 5 -16.32 -12.61 0.01
CA LYS A 5 -16.42 -14.07 0.10
C LYS A 5 -17.11 -14.67 -1.13
N LEU A 6 -18.28 -14.16 -1.49
CA LEU A 6 -19.04 -14.68 -2.64
C LEU A 6 -18.28 -14.47 -3.95
N GLN A 7 -17.62 -13.31 -4.11
CA GLN A 7 -16.81 -13.04 -5.30
C GLN A 7 -15.64 -14.02 -5.43
N VAL A 8 -14.95 -14.31 -4.31
CA VAL A 8 -13.85 -15.30 -4.32
C VAL A 8 -14.39 -16.71 -4.56
N GLU A 9 -15.51 -17.11 -3.91
CA GLU A 9 -16.15 -18.41 -4.12
C GLU A 9 -16.57 -18.61 -5.57
N ASP A 10 -17.11 -17.58 -6.22
CA ASP A 10 -17.47 -17.61 -7.66
C ASP A 10 -16.25 -17.83 -8.54
N LEU A 11 -15.10 -17.23 -8.21
CA LEU A 11 -13.85 -17.40 -8.95
C LEU A 11 -13.25 -18.79 -8.78
N ILE A 12 -13.26 -19.33 -7.56
CA ILE A 12 -12.61 -20.62 -7.26
C ILE A 12 -13.53 -21.84 -7.45
N GLY A 13 -14.84 -21.61 -7.59
CA GLY A 13 -15.84 -22.66 -7.74
C GLY A 13 -16.03 -23.55 -6.50
N ARG A 14 -15.64 -23.07 -5.33
CA ARG A 14 -15.71 -23.81 -4.05
C ARG A 14 -16.18 -22.89 -2.93
N THR A 15 -16.88 -23.46 -1.94
CA THR A 15 -17.29 -22.76 -0.73
C THR A 15 -16.10 -22.62 0.24
N ILE A 16 -15.93 -21.42 0.81
CA ILE A 16 -14.88 -21.09 1.77
C ILE A 16 -15.42 -21.25 3.19
N SER A 17 -14.81 -22.14 3.96
CA SER A 17 -15.09 -22.31 5.40
C SER A 17 -14.12 -21.51 6.29
N ASP A 18 -12.87 -21.34 5.84
CA ASP A 18 -11.85 -20.57 6.55
C ASP A 18 -11.98 -19.08 6.19
N THR A 19 -12.88 -18.40 6.89
CA THR A 19 -13.16 -16.97 6.67
C THR A 19 -12.07 -16.07 7.24
N ASP A 20 -11.40 -16.48 8.31
CA ASP A 20 -10.30 -15.71 8.91
C ASP A 20 -9.08 -15.71 7.97
N GLY A 21 -8.74 -16.88 7.43
CA GLY A 21 -7.70 -16.99 6.42
C GLY A 21 -8.01 -16.17 5.15
N LEU A 22 -9.28 -16.09 4.76
CA LEU A 22 -9.69 -15.24 3.63
C LEU A 22 -9.50 -13.75 3.97
N ASN A 23 -9.89 -13.31 5.16
CA ASN A 23 -9.69 -11.93 5.62
C ASN A 23 -8.20 -11.55 5.58
N ASP A 24 -7.31 -12.41 6.07
CA ASP A 24 -5.86 -12.19 6.02
C ASP A 24 -5.35 -12.04 4.59
N MET A 25 -5.84 -12.86 3.67
CA MET A 25 -5.45 -12.79 2.25
C MET A 25 -5.96 -11.54 1.56
N LEU A 26 -7.20 -11.11 1.86
CA LEU A 26 -7.78 -9.86 1.36
C LEU A 26 -6.95 -8.66 1.83
N ASN A 27 -6.64 -8.59 3.13
CA ASN A 27 -5.84 -7.51 3.71
C ASN A 27 -4.42 -7.46 3.13
N ALA A 28 -3.74 -8.61 3.05
CA ALA A 28 -2.41 -8.69 2.47
C ALA A 28 -2.40 -8.28 0.99
N THR A 29 -3.41 -8.71 0.22
CA THR A 29 -3.49 -8.37 -1.20
C THR A 29 -3.85 -6.91 -1.43
N ALA A 30 -4.74 -6.33 -0.62
CA ALA A 30 -5.06 -4.91 -0.70
C ALA A 30 -3.83 -4.03 -0.45
N ARG A 31 -2.96 -4.43 0.49
CA ARG A 31 -1.69 -3.75 0.74
C ARG A 31 -0.74 -3.86 -0.47
N GLU A 32 -0.58 -5.05 -1.04
CA GLU A 32 0.23 -5.27 -2.25
C GLU A 32 -0.27 -4.42 -3.43
N VAL A 33 -1.58 -4.39 -3.66
CA VAL A 33 -2.20 -3.57 -4.70
C VAL A 33 -1.94 -2.09 -4.43
N SER A 34 -2.10 -1.63 -3.18
CA SER A 34 -1.82 -0.24 -2.79
C SER A 34 -0.38 0.18 -3.05
N ASP A 35 0.59 -0.73 -2.89
CA ASP A 35 2.01 -0.44 -3.15
C ASP A 35 2.32 -0.26 -4.64
N ILE A 36 1.56 -0.91 -5.51
CA ILE A 36 1.78 -0.90 -6.95
C ILE A 36 1.02 0.25 -7.64
N LEU A 37 -0.14 0.65 -7.09
CA LEU A 37 -0.97 1.70 -7.68
C LEU A 37 -0.19 3.01 -7.89
N PRO A 38 -0.42 3.72 -9.02
CA PRO A 38 0.15 5.05 -9.25
C PRO A 38 -0.26 6.04 -8.15
N LYS A 39 0.65 6.97 -7.82
CA LYS A 39 0.37 8.00 -6.80
C LYS A 39 -0.88 8.81 -7.12
N ASP A 40 -1.11 9.14 -8.38
CA ASP A 40 -2.26 9.93 -8.84
C ASP A 40 -3.60 9.25 -8.58
N VAL A 41 -3.63 7.91 -8.63
CA VAL A 41 -4.83 7.11 -8.30
C VAL A 41 -5.09 7.17 -6.80
N LEU A 42 -4.04 7.02 -5.99
CA LEU A 42 -4.13 7.06 -4.53
C LEU A 42 -4.43 8.47 -3.99
N LEU A 43 -4.03 9.53 -4.69
CA LEU A 43 -4.30 10.91 -4.26
C LEU A 43 -5.79 11.22 -4.09
N ARG A 44 -6.67 10.51 -4.78
CA ARG A 44 -8.12 10.70 -4.66
C ARG A 44 -8.67 10.23 -3.31
N ASN A 45 -7.98 9.29 -2.67
CA ASN A 45 -8.34 8.69 -1.38
C ASN A 45 -7.32 9.05 -0.28
N ALA A 46 -6.39 9.97 -0.58
CA ALA A 46 -5.35 10.39 0.33
C ALA A 46 -5.85 11.44 1.32
N THR A 47 -5.22 11.48 2.48
CA THR A 47 -5.45 12.49 3.51
C THR A 47 -4.26 13.42 3.63
N VAL A 48 -4.51 14.69 3.94
CA VAL A 48 -3.48 15.69 4.23
C VAL A 48 -3.32 15.81 5.73
N HIS A 49 -2.10 15.72 6.22
CA HIS A 49 -1.78 15.89 7.63
C HIS A 49 -0.76 17.01 7.80
N SER A 50 -1.12 18.00 8.62
CA SER A 50 -0.21 19.10 8.98
C SER A 50 0.73 18.69 10.09
N ILE A 51 2.02 19.01 9.93
CA ILE A 51 3.09 18.69 10.86
C ILE A 51 3.69 20.01 11.38
N THR A 52 3.63 20.21 12.69
CA THR A 52 4.24 21.36 13.38
C THR A 52 5.53 20.99 14.12
N SER A 53 5.92 19.71 14.06
CA SER A 53 7.14 19.16 14.64
C SER A 53 8.03 18.58 13.54
N ASN A 54 9.28 18.25 13.87
CA ASN A 54 10.23 17.74 12.90
C ASN A 54 9.98 16.28 12.46
N SER A 55 9.08 15.55 13.11
CA SER A 55 8.84 14.14 12.82
C SER A 55 7.37 13.76 12.86
N TYR A 56 6.99 12.81 12.01
CA TYR A 56 5.66 12.26 11.90
C TYR A 56 5.70 10.74 11.73
N ASP A 57 4.85 9.99 12.45
CA ASP A 57 4.75 8.53 12.33
C ASP A 57 4.05 8.16 11.03
N VAL A 58 4.77 7.43 10.18
CA VAL A 58 4.30 6.95 8.88
C VAL A 58 4.08 5.43 8.84
N SER A 59 3.97 4.80 10.02
CA SER A 59 3.61 3.38 10.10
C SER A 59 2.29 3.13 9.36
N ASP A 60 2.25 2.07 8.57
CA ASP A 60 1.08 1.65 7.79
C ASP A 60 0.49 2.73 6.87
N LYS A 61 1.36 3.60 6.37
CA LYS A 61 1.01 4.68 5.45
C LYS A 61 1.96 4.71 4.26
N ARG A 62 1.41 4.99 3.07
CA ARG A 62 2.21 5.30 1.90
C ARG A 62 2.29 6.81 1.73
N ILE A 63 3.49 7.35 1.74
CA ILE A 63 3.73 8.77 1.56
C ILE A 63 3.64 9.10 0.06
N LEU A 64 2.75 10.02 -0.29
CA LEU A 64 2.54 10.46 -1.66
C LEU A 64 3.28 11.75 -1.95
N SER A 65 3.26 12.70 -1.01
CA SER A 65 3.96 13.97 -1.12
C SER A 65 4.29 14.53 0.26
N VAL A 66 5.35 15.30 0.34
CA VAL A 66 5.74 16.06 1.54
C VAL A 66 6.02 17.48 1.11
N SER A 67 5.57 18.45 1.89
CA SER A 67 5.87 19.86 1.67
C SER A 67 6.15 20.57 2.99
N ARG A 68 6.77 21.73 2.91
CA ARG A 68 6.98 22.66 4.02
C ARG A 68 6.73 24.07 3.52
N ASP A 69 5.84 24.80 4.16
CA ASP A 69 5.44 26.16 3.76
C ASP A 69 5.11 26.27 2.26
N SER A 70 4.32 25.31 1.76
CA SER A 70 3.91 25.18 0.35
C SER A 70 5.04 24.80 -0.63
N TYR A 71 6.27 24.55 -0.19
CA TYR A 71 7.36 24.07 -1.03
C TYR A 71 7.48 22.54 -0.91
N TYR A 72 7.54 21.87 -2.05
CA TYR A 72 7.73 20.40 -2.08
C TYR A 72 9.08 20.02 -1.50
N ALA A 73 9.07 19.03 -0.61
CA ALA A 73 10.27 18.48 -0.02
C ALA A 73 10.82 17.32 -0.87
N THR A 74 12.13 17.34 -1.06
CA THR A 74 12.84 16.25 -1.76
C THR A 74 13.21 15.15 -0.77
N GLU A 75 12.94 13.89 -1.14
CA GLU A 75 13.38 12.74 -0.35
C GLU A 75 14.89 12.54 -0.47
N ILE A 76 15.56 12.41 0.67
CA ILE A 76 16.98 12.07 0.75
C ILE A 76 17.19 10.76 1.51
N PRO A 77 18.20 9.94 1.15
CA PRO A 77 18.55 8.76 1.93
C PRO A 77 18.93 9.11 3.37
N TYR A 78 18.53 8.27 4.34
CA TYR A 78 18.87 8.50 5.75
C TYR A 78 20.37 8.72 5.99
N GLY A 79 21.24 8.04 5.25
CA GLY A 79 22.70 8.24 5.36
C GLY A 79 23.18 9.67 5.02
N GLN A 80 22.34 10.49 4.40
CA GLN A 80 22.65 11.89 4.06
C GLN A 80 22.02 12.89 5.04
N HIS A 81 21.34 12.42 6.09
CA HIS A 81 20.65 13.29 7.05
C HIS A 81 21.59 14.31 7.73
N GLY A 82 22.85 13.93 7.98
CA GLY A 82 23.86 14.83 8.52
C GLY A 82 24.09 16.07 7.65
N ARG A 83 24.01 15.94 6.33
CA ARG A 83 24.11 17.09 5.41
C ARG A 83 22.92 18.02 5.48
N ALA A 84 21.73 17.49 5.80
CA ALA A 84 20.51 18.27 5.95
C ALA A 84 20.45 19.01 7.30
N THR A 85 21.21 18.55 8.31
CA THR A 85 21.25 19.13 9.66
C THR A 85 22.52 19.92 9.94
N ASP A 86 23.55 19.83 9.10
CA ASP A 86 24.82 20.55 9.24
C ASP A 86 24.70 21.94 8.64
N SER A 87 24.87 22.98 9.48
CA SER A 87 24.82 24.39 9.10
C SER A 87 25.89 24.80 8.06
N GLY A 88 26.95 24.02 7.89
CA GLY A 88 27.97 24.19 6.86
C GLY A 88 27.67 23.52 5.53
N SER A 89 26.59 22.73 5.45
CA SER A 89 26.21 22.02 4.24
C SER A 89 25.49 22.92 3.24
N ILE A 90 25.66 22.64 1.94
CA ILE A 90 24.89 23.29 0.87
C ILE A 90 23.39 23.04 1.01
N TYR A 91 23.00 21.98 1.70
CA TYR A 91 21.62 21.68 2.04
C TYR A 91 21.12 22.44 3.27
N PHE A 92 21.97 23.23 3.94
CA PHE A 92 21.63 23.98 5.14
C PHE A 92 21.80 25.48 4.99
N ALA A 93 21.86 26.05 3.79
CA ALA A 93 21.98 27.50 3.63
C ALA A 93 20.61 28.19 3.84
N ASP A 94 20.60 29.10 4.70
CA ASP A 94 19.61 29.96 5.35
C ASP A 94 18.26 30.23 4.65
N THR A 95 18.24 30.77 3.45
CA THR A 95 17.01 31.18 2.77
C THR A 95 16.62 30.24 1.62
N ALA A 96 17.59 29.60 1.03
CA ALA A 96 17.36 28.66 -0.08
C ALA A 96 16.67 27.39 0.40
N GLN A 97 16.94 26.97 1.61
CA GLN A 97 16.41 25.73 2.19
C GLN A 97 14.97 25.82 2.65
N LYS A 98 14.50 26.98 3.06
CA LYS A 98 13.09 27.21 3.30
C LYS A 98 12.27 26.96 2.04
N ARG A 99 12.88 27.18 0.84
CA ARG A 99 12.27 26.98 -0.48
C ARG A 99 12.62 25.65 -1.13
N ASP A 100 13.57 24.90 -0.55
CA ASP A 100 13.99 23.58 -1.03
C ASP A 100 14.11 22.61 0.17
N PRO A 101 13.00 22.35 0.87
CA PRO A 101 12.98 21.45 2.00
C PRO A 101 13.31 20.03 1.58
N VAL A 102 13.87 19.27 2.52
CA VAL A 102 14.14 17.84 2.33
C VAL A 102 13.47 17.03 3.43
N PHE A 103 13.19 15.77 3.13
CA PHE A 103 12.73 14.83 4.15
C PHE A 103 13.45 13.49 4.00
N TYR A 104 13.49 12.73 5.08
CA TYR A 104 14.02 11.39 5.12
C TYR A 104 13.22 10.51 6.09
N LEU A 105 13.34 9.20 5.91
CA LEU A 105 12.72 8.23 6.80
C LEU A 105 13.74 7.73 7.83
N LYS A 106 13.39 7.79 9.10
CA LYS A 106 14.14 7.23 10.22
C LYS A 106 13.30 6.15 10.90
N GLY A 107 13.44 4.92 10.44
CA GLY A 107 12.55 3.84 10.85
C GLY A 107 11.10 4.14 10.41
N LYS A 108 10.19 4.25 11.38
CA LYS A 108 8.77 4.59 11.14
C LYS A 108 8.48 6.08 11.14
N LEU A 109 9.50 6.93 11.30
CA LEU A 109 9.34 8.36 11.38
C LEU A 109 9.77 9.03 10.08
N LEU A 110 8.92 9.90 9.56
CA LEU A 110 9.25 10.87 8.52
C LEU A 110 9.77 12.13 9.23
N VAL A 111 10.94 12.61 8.81
CA VAL A 111 11.59 13.81 9.36
C VAL A 111 11.75 14.85 8.26
N ILE A 112 11.28 16.08 8.50
CA ILE A 112 11.37 17.20 7.56
C ILE A 112 12.46 18.16 8.00
N GLN A 113 13.27 18.65 7.06
CA GLN A 113 14.29 19.67 7.29
C GLN A 113 14.20 20.78 6.21
N PRO A 114 14.29 22.06 6.62
CA PRO A 114 14.36 22.56 8.00
C PRO A 114 13.11 22.18 8.81
N GLU A 115 13.27 22.12 10.13
CA GLU A 115 12.19 21.76 11.04
C GLU A 115 10.95 22.64 10.83
N PRO A 116 9.74 22.06 10.66
CA PRO A 116 8.52 22.83 10.60
C PRO A 116 8.28 23.62 11.87
N THR A 117 7.67 24.78 11.73
CA THR A 117 7.29 25.66 12.83
C THR A 117 5.79 25.94 12.80
N SER A 118 5.24 26.59 13.81
CA SER A 118 3.82 26.97 13.83
C SER A 118 3.42 27.95 12.73
N SER A 119 4.38 28.67 12.14
CA SER A 119 4.15 29.62 11.03
C SER A 119 4.56 29.07 9.67
N GLU A 120 5.37 28.02 9.64
CA GLU A 120 5.88 27.37 8.41
C GLU A 120 5.66 25.87 8.55
N ASN A 121 4.39 25.45 8.43
CA ASN A 121 3.97 24.06 8.64
C ASN A 121 4.56 23.10 7.62
N GLY A 122 4.89 21.88 8.08
CA GLY A 122 5.03 20.73 7.21
C GLY A 122 3.66 20.16 6.85
N GLU A 123 3.52 19.64 5.65
CA GLU A 123 2.34 18.89 5.22
C GLU A 123 2.77 17.56 4.61
N VAL A 124 2.06 16.51 4.97
CA VAL A 124 2.24 15.18 4.37
C VAL A 124 0.93 14.76 3.74
N ILE A 125 0.96 14.50 2.45
CA ILE A 125 -0.13 13.81 1.76
C ILE A 125 0.17 12.32 1.85
N LYS A 126 -0.70 11.59 2.54
CA LYS A 126 -0.55 10.17 2.80
C LYS A 126 -1.76 9.39 2.39
N TYR A 127 -1.52 8.15 2.04
CA TYR A 127 -2.54 7.13 1.86
C TYR A 127 -2.42 6.10 2.99
N ASP A 128 -3.48 5.93 3.75
CA ASP A 128 -3.54 4.92 4.82
C ASP A 128 -3.85 3.57 4.20
N TYR A 129 -3.03 2.54 4.47
CA TYR A 129 -3.31 1.20 3.96
C TYR A 129 -4.59 0.64 4.58
N PRO A 130 -5.41 -0.08 3.80
CA PRO A 130 -6.55 -0.80 4.36
C PRO A 130 -6.09 -1.74 5.49
N SER A 131 -6.76 -1.69 6.63
CA SER A 131 -6.32 -2.39 7.85
C SER A 131 -7.28 -3.47 8.33
N SER A 132 -8.50 -3.52 7.82
CA SER A 132 -9.51 -4.48 8.28
C SER A 132 -10.56 -4.70 7.20
N ILE A 133 -10.22 -5.53 6.22
CA ILE A 133 -11.17 -5.99 5.21
C ILE A 133 -11.79 -7.29 5.71
N ASP A 134 -13.10 -7.33 5.82
CA ASP A 134 -13.85 -8.52 6.19
C ASP A 134 -14.41 -9.22 4.95
N HIS A 135 -14.47 -10.53 4.98
CA HIS A 135 -15.03 -11.35 3.90
C HIS A 135 -16.51 -11.04 3.60
N GLY A 136 -17.22 -10.48 4.58
CA GLY A 136 -18.61 -10.02 4.46
C GLY A 136 -18.76 -8.64 3.84
N ASP A 137 -17.70 -7.88 3.68
CA ASP A 137 -17.74 -6.56 3.07
C ASP A 137 -18.02 -6.64 1.56
N THR A 138 -18.59 -5.55 1.02
CA THR A 138 -18.89 -5.43 -0.42
C THR A 138 -18.02 -4.39 -1.11
N SER A 139 -17.23 -3.64 -0.37
CA SER A 139 -16.27 -2.62 -0.83
C SER A 139 -15.21 -2.38 0.23
N ILE A 140 -14.08 -1.81 -0.16
CA ILE A 140 -12.98 -1.44 0.74
C ILE A 140 -13.04 0.06 0.98
N SER A 141 -13.16 0.47 2.27
CA SER A 141 -13.18 1.89 2.62
C SER A 141 -11.89 2.59 2.19
N ASP A 142 -12.05 3.80 1.65
CA ASP A 142 -10.94 4.66 1.21
C ASP A 142 -9.98 3.99 0.22
N PHE A 143 -10.44 2.98 -0.52
CA PHE A 143 -9.70 2.27 -1.54
C PHE A 143 -10.20 2.63 -2.95
N PRO A 144 -9.33 2.70 -3.96
CA PRO A 144 -9.77 2.95 -5.33
C PRO A 144 -10.68 1.82 -5.85
N SER A 145 -11.97 2.12 -6.09
CA SER A 145 -12.97 1.12 -6.48
C SER A 145 -12.60 0.35 -7.75
N GLY A 146 -11.84 0.98 -8.66
CA GLY A 146 -11.32 0.31 -9.86
C GLY A 146 -10.24 -0.74 -9.59
N ALA A 147 -9.70 -0.80 -8.37
CA ALA A 147 -8.65 -1.74 -7.97
C ALA A 147 -9.15 -2.87 -7.05
N GLU A 148 -10.42 -2.82 -6.58
CA GLU A 148 -10.98 -3.84 -5.68
C GLU A 148 -11.00 -5.23 -6.33
N TYR A 149 -11.26 -5.30 -7.64
CA TYR A 149 -11.24 -6.58 -8.35
C TYR A 149 -9.87 -7.24 -8.34
N ALA A 150 -8.78 -6.48 -8.41
CA ALA A 150 -7.43 -7.02 -8.25
C ALA A 150 -7.22 -7.63 -6.85
N VAL A 151 -7.81 -7.03 -5.81
CA VAL A 151 -7.76 -7.59 -4.44
C VAL A 151 -8.46 -8.95 -4.39
N VAL A 152 -9.64 -9.06 -4.99
CA VAL A 152 -10.39 -10.32 -5.05
C VAL A 152 -9.61 -11.40 -5.80
N LEU A 153 -9.05 -11.08 -6.98
CA LEU A 153 -8.24 -12.02 -7.77
C LEU A 153 -6.99 -12.50 -7.02
N GLY A 154 -6.27 -11.57 -6.40
CA GLY A 154 -5.06 -11.92 -5.66
C GLY A 154 -5.36 -12.75 -4.40
N ALA A 155 -6.45 -12.44 -3.68
CA ALA A 155 -6.92 -13.24 -2.56
C ALA A 155 -7.34 -14.64 -3.00
N ALA A 156 -8.10 -14.76 -4.11
CA ALA A 156 -8.50 -16.05 -4.69
C ALA A 156 -7.28 -16.91 -5.06
N ALA A 157 -6.28 -16.31 -5.72
CA ALA A 157 -5.05 -17.02 -6.07
C ALA A 157 -4.30 -17.54 -4.83
N LYS A 158 -4.14 -16.71 -3.81
CA LYS A 158 -3.48 -17.08 -2.54
C LYS A 158 -4.24 -18.19 -1.83
N PHE A 159 -5.59 -18.09 -1.81
CA PHE A 159 -6.43 -19.10 -1.19
C PHE A 159 -6.29 -20.45 -1.88
N MET A 160 -6.27 -20.47 -3.22
CA MET A 160 -6.08 -21.69 -3.99
C MET A 160 -4.69 -22.30 -3.79
N PHE A 161 -3.63 -21.49 -3.65
CA PHE A 161 -2.30 -22.01 -3.28
C PHE A 161 -2.29 -22.64 -1.89
N LYS A 162 -3.02 -22.07 -0.93
CA LYS A 162 -3.18 -22.66 0.40
C LYS A 162 -3.87 -24.01 0.31
N LEU A 163 -5.00 -24.11 -0.42
CA LEU A 163 -5.71 -25.36 -0.63
C LEU A 163 -4.84 -26.43 -1.31
N ALA A 164 -4.05 -26.06 -2.32
CA ALA A 164 -3.12 -26.99 -2.97
C ALA A 164 -2.08 -27.55 -2.00
N SER A 165 -1.60 -26.72 -1.06
CA SER A 165 -0.68 -27.17 -0.01
C SER A 165 -1.36 -28.12 0.99
N GLU A 166 -2.62 -27.87 1.32
CA GLU A 166 -3.41 -28.75 2.19
C GLU A 166 -3.70 -30.09 1.53
N ASP A 167 -4.11 -30.09 0.24
CA ASP A 167 -4.34 -31.28 -0.56
C ASP A 167 -3.06 -32.13 -0.66
N GLN A 168 -1.90 -31.51 -0.86
CA GLN A 168 -0.60 -32.19 -0.86
C GLN A 168 -0.27 -32.80 0.49
N SER A 169 -0.59 -32.13 1.58
CA SER A 169 -0.37 -32.64 2.95
C SER A 169 -1.28 -33.84 3.26
N ASN A 170 -2.42 -33.95 2.59
CA ASN A 170 -3.35 -35.06 2.72
C ASN A 170 -3.03 -36.21 1.73
N GLU A 171 -1.85 -36.19 1.09
CA GLU A 171 -1.37 -37.20 0.12
C GLU A 171 -2.22 -37.32 -1.16
N ASP A 172 -3.11 -36.35 -1.47
CA ASP A 172 -3.87 -36.30 -2.71
C ASP A 172 -3.11 -35.48 -3.77
N ILE A 173 -2.10 -36.12 -4.36
CA ILE A 173 -1.17 -35.48 -5.30
C ILE A 173 -1.88 -34.99 -6.58
N GLU A 174 -2.87 -35.73 -7.07
CA GLU A 174 -3.60 -35.37 -8.29
C GLU A 174 -4.44 -34.10 -8.05
N LEU A 175 -5.18 -34.07 -6.96
CA LEU A 175 -5.98 -32.92 -6.58
C LEU A 175 -5.08 -31.70 -6.30
N ALA A 176 -3.98 -31.86 -5.58
CA ALA A 176 -3.00 -30.82 -5.29
C ALA A 176 -2.43 -30.22 -6.60
N THR A 177 -2.09 -31.05 -7.58
CA THR A 177 -1.57 -30.61 -8.88
C THR A 177 -2.59 -29.80 -9.66
N ASN A 178 -3.84 -30.25 -9.70
CA ASN A 178 -4.93 -29.56 -10.40
C ASN A 178 -5.25 -28.22 -9.70
N THR A 179 -5.31 -28.21 -8.37
CA THR A 179 -5.55 -27.01 -7.55
C THR A 179 -4.41 -25.99 -7.74
N ALA A 180 -3.16 -26.42 -7.74
CA ALA A 180 -1.99 -25.56 -8.00
C ALA A 180 -1.99 -24.98 -9.42
N GLY A 181 -2.38 -25.79 -10.42
CA GLY A 181 -2.53 -25.33 -11.81
C GLY A 181 -3.56 -24.21 -11.95
N PHE A 182 -4.68 -24.34 -11.28
CA PHE A 182 -5.73 -23.31 -11.26
C PHE A 182 -5.29 -22.06 -10.48
N ALA A 183 -4.61 -22.22 -9.35
CA ALA A 183 -4.03 -21.12 -8.61
C ALA A 183 -3.04 -20.30 -9.48
N ALA A 184 -2.23 -20.97 -10.30
CA ALA A 184 -1.31 -20.32 -11.23
C ALA A 184 -2.04 -19.51 -12.32
N GLN A 185 -3.19 -19.99 -12.82
CA GLN A 185 -4.01 -19.22 -13.77
C GLN A 185 -4.58 -17.97 -13.12
N LEU A 186 -5.16 -18.06 -11.92
CA LEU A 186 -5.67 -16.91 -11.18
C LEU A 186 -4.55 -15.89 -10.88
N LYS A 187 -3.34 -16.37 -10.57
CA LYS A 187 -2.19 -15.49 -10.38
C LYS A 187 -1.82 -14.74 -11.66
N GLN A 188 -1.86 -15.39 -12.82
CA GLN A 188 -1.60 -14.73 -14.10
C GLN A 188 -2.67 -13.67 -14.41
N GLU A 189 -3.92 -13.92 -14.10
CA GLU A 189 -5.00 -12.94 -14.26
C GLU A 189 -4.80 -11.75 -13.31
N TYR A 190 -4.43 -12.02 -12.08
CA TYR A 190 -4.07 -10.99 -11.11
C TYR A 190 -2.92 -10.10 -11.61
N GLU A 191 -1.84 -10.69 -12.11
CA GLU A 191 -0.69 -9.95 -12.66
C GLU A 191 -1.08 -9.08 -13.87
N LYS A 192 -1.96 -9.58 -14.74
CA LYS A 192 -2.50 -8.80 -15.87
C LYS A 192 -3.34 -7.61 -15.38
N GLU A 193 -4.16 -7.83 -14.35
CA GLU A 193 -4.97 -6.76 -13.77
C GLU A 193 -4.10 -5.70 -13.11
N LEU A 194 -3.04 -6.08 -12.40
CA LEU A 194 -2.05 -5.15 -11.86
C LEU A 194 -1.38 -4.32 -12.97
N GLN A 195 -1.00 -4.95 -14.08
CA GLN A 195 -0.44 -4.24 -15.23
C GLN A 195 -1.44 -3.24 -15.82
N ARG A 196 -2.72 -3.61 -15.92
CA ARG A 196 -3.79 -2.71 -16.36
C ARG A 196 -3.91 -1.49 -15.47
N LEU A 197 -3.89 -1.69 -14.15
CA LEU A 197 -3.99 -0.61 -13.16
C LEU A 197 -2.79 0.34 -13.19
N THR A 198 -1.60 -0.15 -13.47
CA THR A 198 -0.38 0.67 -13.56
C THR A 198 -0.27 1.44 -14.87
N GLN A 199 -0.96 1.01 -15.93
CA GLN A 199 -0.95 1.66 -17.26
C GLN A 199 -2.04 2.72 -17.43
N GLN A 200 -3.01 2.80 -16.54
CA GLN A 200 -4.02 3.85 -16.54
C GLN A 200 -3.36 5.18 -16.12
N LYS A 201 -2.94 5.95 -17.12
CA LYS A 201 -2.45 7.33 -16.98
C LYS A 201 -3.58 8.31 -17.10
#